data_bab0014a868830985fe59237002346a1
#
_entry.id   bab0014a868830985fe59237002346a1
#
_cell.length_a   1.000
_cell.length_b   1.000
_cell.length_c   1.000
_cell.angle_alpha   90.00
_cell.angle_beta   90.00
_cell.angle_gamma   90.00
#
_symmetry.space_group_name_H-M   'P 1'
#
loop_
_entity.id
_entity.type
_entity.pdbx_description
1 polymer ?
#
loop_
_entity_poly.entity_id
_entity_poly.type
_entity_poly.pdbx_seq_one_letter_code
_entity_poly.pdbx_strand_id
1 'polypeptide(L)'
;MNRDAFEALKAQGYRRIPVYRKVLADLDTPLSVYLKLADGPDAYLLESVEGGETWGRFSIIGLPAETRYVLEGNEIVTYHEGAEVGREAVDDPLDFVASLQETFNAARIDELPVFTGGLVGYFGYERVQHCESRLRDDAKPEQLGNPD
;
A
#
# COMPACT_ATOMS: atom_id res chain seq x y z
N MET A 1 -10.83 -19.69 -2.43
CA MET A 1 -12.21 -19.21 -2.16
C MET A 1 -13.12 -19.74 -3.25
N ASN A 2 -14.32 -20.23 -2.94
CA ASN A 2 -15.34 -20.60 -3.91
C ASN A 2 -16.34 -19.46 -4.13
N ARG A 3 -17.22 -19.61 -5.14
CA ARG A 3 -18.18 -18.57 -5.52
C ARG A 3 -19.21 -18.29 -4.41
N ASP A 4 -19.66 -19.30 -3.71
CA ASP A 4 -20.71 -19.16 -2.68
C ASP A 4 -20.19 -18.37 -1.48
N ALA A 5 -18.94 -18.62 -1.05
CA ALA A 5 -18.28 -17.85 -0.01
C ALA A 5 -18.04 -16.39 -0.42
N PHE A 6 -17.73 -16.14 -1.68
CA PHE A 6 -17.60 -14.78 -2.21
C PHE A 6 -18.95 -14.03 -2.17
N GLU A 7 -20.03 -14.65 -2.67
CA GLU A 7 -21.35 -14.02 -2.69
C GLU A 7 -21.88 -13.80 -1.25
N ALA A 8 -21.57 -14.69 -0.31
CA ALA A 8 -21.93 -14.52 1.10
C ALA A 8 -21.25 -13.29 1.72
N LEU A 9 -19.95 -13.06 1.46
CA LEU A 9 -19.23 -11.89 1.93
C LEU A 9 -19.72 -10.60 1.26
N LYS A 10 -20.03 -10.66 -0.02
CA LYS A 10 -20.64 -9.55 -0.76
C LYS A 10 -21.99 -9.16 -0.18
N ALA A 11 -22.82 -10.15 0.18
CA ALA A 11 -24.12 -9.91 0.82
C ALA A 11 -24.01 -9.26 2.22
N GLN A 12 -22.88 -9.43 2.90
CA GLN A 12 -22.55 -8.76 4.17
C GLN A 12 -22.11 -7.29 3.99
N GLY A 13 -22.01 -6.81 2.75
CA GLY A 13 -21.67 -5.42 2.45
C GLY A 13 -20.18 -5.13 2.32
N TYR A 14 -19.32 -6.14 2.28
CA TYR A 14 -17.91 -5.93 1.97
C TYR A 14 -17.72 -5.42 0.55
N ARG A 15 -16.93 -4.35 0.41
CA ARG A 15 -16.62 -3.76 -0.90
C ARG A 15 -15.41 -4.42 -1.57
N ARG A 16 -14.50 -4.98 -0.77
CA ARG A 16 -13.29 -5.65 -1.23
C ARG A 16 -13.22 -7.04 -0.61
N ILE A 17 -13.16 -8.04 -1.45
CA ILE A 17 -13.16 -9.44 -1.03
C ILE A 17 -11.93 -10.09 -1.63
N PRO A 18 -10.94 -10.50 -0.81
CA PRO A 18 -9.75 -11.17 -1.31
C PRO A 18 -10.10 -12.49 -2.01
N VAL A 19 -9.72 -12.61 -3.27
CA VAL A 19 -9.79 -13.88 -4.01
C VAL A 19 -8.38 -14.47 -4.06
N TYR A 20 -8.22 -15.69 -3.60
CA TYR A 20 -6.91 -16.29 -3.44
C TYR A 20 -6.84 -17.71 -4.01
N ARG A 21 -5.62 -18.08 -4.40
CA ARG A 21 -5.25 -19.43 -4.82
C ARG A 21 -3.93 -19.79 -4.15
N LYS A 22 -3.86 -21.01 -3.59
CA LYS A 22 -2.61 -21.57 -3.07
C LYS A 22 -1.96 -22.39 -4.18
N VAL A 23 -0.69 -22.17 -4.40
CA VAL A 23 0.14 -22.93 -5.34
C VAL A 23 1.43 -23.36 -4.65
N LEU A 24 1.92 -24.55 -5.01
CA LEU A 24 3.23 -25.00 -4.56
C LEU A 24 4.30 -24.31 -5.40
N ALA A 25 5.36 -23.82 -4.77
CA ALA A 25 6.42 -23.04 -5.41
C ALA A 25 7.82 -23.48 -4.90
N ASP A 26 8.05 -24.80 -4.78
CA ASP A 26 9.28 -25.35 -4.20
C ASP A 26 10.56 -24.99 -4.95
N LEU A 27 10.44 -24.62 -6.23
CA LEU A 27 11.56 -24.26 -7.09
C LEU A 27 11.73 -22.74 -7.22
N ASP A 28 10.89 -21.95 -6.57
CA ASP A 28 10.91 -20.48 -6.65
C ASP A 28 11.32 -19.85 -5.32
N THR A 29 12.07 -18.77 -5.42
CA THR A 29 12.33 -17.86 -4.31
C THR A 29 11.38 -16.65 -4.40
N PRO A 30 11.15 -15.89 -3.32
CA PRO A 30 10.38 -14.65 -3.39
C PRO A 30 10.89 -13.71 -4.48
N LEU A 31 12.21 -13.55 -4.59
CA LEU A 31 12.82 -12.73 -5.64
C LEU A 31 12.53 -13.27 -7.05
N SER A 32 12.62 -14.59 -7.27
CA SER A 32 12.33 -15.16 -8.60
C SER A 32 10.87 -14.97 -8.99
N VAL A 33 9.95 -15.06 -8.03
CA VAL A 33 8.52 -14.77 -8.24
C VAL A 33 8.30 -13.29 -8.52
N TYR A 34 8.95 -12.41 -7.77
CA TYR A 34 8.87 -10.96 -7.99
C TYR A 34 9.30 -10.61 -9.42
N LEU A 35 10.45 -11.09 -9.87
CA LEU A 35 10.96 -10.84 -11.23
C LEU A 35 10.07 -11.40 -12.35
N LYS A 36 9.25 -12.41 -12.04
CA LYS A 36 8.31 -12.99 -13.02
C LYS A 36 6.97 -12.24 -13.07
N LEU A 37 6.52 -11.67 -11.99
CA LEU A 37 5.15 -11.18 -11.85
C LEU A 37 5.05 -9.66 -11.64
N ALA A 38 6.07 -9.03 -11.09
CA ALA A 38 6.04 -7.65 -10.62
C ALA A 38 6.98 -6.75 -11.43
N ASP A 39 7.14 -7.02 -12.73
CA ASP A 39 7.94 -6.18 -13.64
C ASP A 39 7.15 -4.93 -14.03
N GLY A 40 7.41 -3.84 -13.32
CA GLY A 40 6.77 -2.55 -13.61
C GLY A 40 6.93 -1.53 -12.47
N PRO A 41 6.58 -0.28 -12.74
CA PRO A 41 6.59 0.78 -11.73
C PRO A 41 5.60 0.47 -10.61
N ASP A 42 5.89 1.00 -9.42
CA ASP A 42 5.02 0.89 -8.24
C ASP A 42 4.78 -0.56 -7.76
N ALA A 43 5.63 -1.52 -8.20
CA ALA A 43 5.70 -2.86 -7.66
C ALA A 43 6.69 -2.91 -6.48
N TYR A 44 6.48 -3.86 -5.56
CA TYR A 44 7.36 -3.98 -4.40
C TYR A 44 7.54 -5.42 -3.95
N LEU A 45 8.67 -5.67 -3.28
CA LEU A 45 8.97 -6.90 -2.56
C LEU A 45 9.35 -6.54 -1.13
N LEU A 46 8.58 -7.01 -0.17
CA LEU A 46 8.88 -6.89 1.26
C LEU A 46 9.29 -8.26 1.79
N GLU A 47 10.51 -8.33 2.30
CA GLU A 47 11.06 -9.54 2.92
C GLU A 47 11.47 -9.25 4.35
N SER A 48 11.08 -10.12 5.28
CA SER A 48 11.57 -10.06 6.65
C SER A 48 12.89 -10.81 6.74
N VAL A 49 13.96 -10.09 7.09
CA VAL A 49 15.32 -10.65 7.24
C VAL A 49 15.58 -11.13 8.66
N GLU A 50 14.91 -10.52 9.65
CA GLU A 50 15.08 -10.85 11.07
C GLU A 50 13.71 -11.09 11.73
N GLY A 51 13.67 -11.99 12.73
CA GLY A 51 12.45 -12.19 13.52
C GLY A 51 12.06 -13.63 13.75
N GLY A 52 12.84 -14.59 13.30
CA GLY A 52 12.63 -16.01 13.56
C GLY A 52 11.28 -16.53 13.03
N GLU A 53 10.81 -17.64 13.59
CA GLU A 53 9.60 -18.34 13.14
C GLU A 53 8.29 -17.54 13.29
N THR A 54 8.29 -16.44 14.04
CA THR A 54 7.07 -15.69 14.34
C THR A 54 6.83 -14.53 13.39
N TRP A 55 7.88 -13.79 12.98
CA TRP A 55 7.76 -12.58 12.18
C TRP A 55 8.25 -12.73 10.74
N GLY A 56 9.25 -13.59 10.50
CA GLY A 56 9.84 -13.83 9.19
C GLY A 56 9.10 -14.85 8.32
N ARG A 57 7.78 -15.04 8.51
CA ARG A 57 7.03 -16.12 7.85
C ARG A 57 6.61 -15.82 6.42
N PHE A 58 6.57 -14.57 6.05
CA PHE A 58 6.02 -14.17 4.76
C PHE A 58 6.92 -13.19 4.04
N SER A 59 7.10 -13.41 2.75
CA SER A 59 7.50 -12.37 1.82
C SER A 59 6.24 -11.88 1.10
N ILE A 60 6.14 -10.57 0.91
CA ILE A 60 4.98 -9.94 0.29
C ILE A 60 5.42 -9.30 -1.01
N ILE A 61 4.78 -9.69 -2.10
CA ILE A 61 5.01 -9.13 -3.43
C ILE A 61 3.77 -8.35 -3.82
N GLY A 62 3.93 -7.04 -4.01
CA GLY A 62 2.90 -6.21 -4.60
C GLY A 62 3.10 -6.09 -6.11
N LEU A 63 2.04 -6.32 -6.85
CA LEU A 63 2.01 -6.10 -8.28
C LEU A 63 1.94 -4.59 -8.58
N PRO A 64 2.28 -4.14 -9.79
CA PRO A 64 2.16 -2.74 -10.18
C PRO A 64 0.81 -2.15 -9.79
N ALA A 65 0.82 -1.04 -9.08
CA ALA A 65 -0.40 -0.39 -8.61
C ALA A 65 -1.02 0.45 -9.72
N GLU A 66 -2.32 0.30 -9.94
CA GLU A 66 -3.07 1.13 -10.88
C GLU A 66 -3.23 2.57 -10.39
N THR A 67 -3.33 2.75 -9.08
CA THR A 67 -3.51 4.07 -8.47
C THR A 67 -2.36 4.37 -7.50
N ARG A 68 -1.78 5.55 -7.64
CA ARG A 68 -0.73 6.07 -6.80
C ARG A 68 -1.11 7.47 -6.30
N TYR A 69 -0.85 7.71 -5.04
CA TYR A 69 -0.98 9.03 -4.41
C TYR A 69 0.40 9.57 -4.08
N VAL A 70 0.66 10.80 -4.45
CA VAL A 70 1.92 11.50 -4.20
C VAL A 70 1.62 12.81 -3.49
N LEU A 71 2.27 13.05 -2.38
CA LEU A 71 2.18 14.32 -1.70
C LEU A 71 3.26 15.26 -2.26
N GLU A 72 2.83 16.37 -2.82
CA GLU A 72 3.68 17.44 -3.35
C GLU A 72 3.35 18.73 -2.58
N GLY A 73 4.22 19.12 -1.65
CA GLY A 73 3.91 20.24 -0.75
C GLY A 73 2.65 19.95 0.08
N ASN A 74 1.60 20.72 -0.10
CA ASN A 74 0.31 20.56 0.59
C ASN A 74 -0.79 20.01 -0.34
N GLU A 75 -0.42 19.37 -1.44
CA GLU A 75 -1.36 18.80 -2.39
C GLU A 75 -1.15 17.31 -2.56
N ILE A 76 -2.22 16.55 -2.59
CA ILE A 76 -2.20 15.16 -3.00
C ILE A 76 -2.47 15.09 -4.50
N VAL A 77 -1.51 14.53 -5.21
CA VAL A 77 -1.64 14.23 -6.65
C VAL A 77 -2.02 12.79 -6.81
N THR A 78 -3.13 12.53 -7.47
CA THR A 78 -3.61 11.18 -7.78
C THR A 78 -3.23 10.80 -9.20
N TYR A 79 -2.53 9.70 -9.33
CA TYR A 79 -2.21 9.08 -10.62
C TYR A 79 -3.02 7.80 -10.78
N HIS A 80 -3.55 7.58 -11.98
CA HIS A 80 -4.16 6.32 -12.38
C HIS A 80 -3.54 5.84 -13.70
N GLU A 81 -3.02 4.61 -13.71
CA GLU A 81 -2.27 4.06 -14.84
C GLU A 81 -1.14 4.98 -15.33
N GLY A 82 -0.47 5.66 -14.39
CA GLY A 82 0.64 6.58 -14.68
C GLY A 82 0.24 7.98 -15.12
N ALA A 83 -1.03 8.26 -15.36
CA ALA A 83 -1.52 9.60 -15.71
C ALA A 83 -2.07 10.33 -14.48
N GLU A 84 -1.76 11.63 -14.32
CA GLU A 84 -2.39 12.47 -13.32
C GLU A 84 -3.88 12.61 -13.62
N VAL A 85 -4.72 12.21 -12.66
CA VAL A 85 -6.18 12.27 -12.78
C VAL A 85 -6.84 13.21 -11.79
N GLY A 86 -6.09 13.69 -10.81
CA GLY A 86 -6.60 14.63 -9.83
C GLY A 86 -5.51 15.23 -8.97
N ARG A 87 -5.80 16.40 -8.43
CA ARG A 87 -4.95 17.13 -7.50
C ARG A 87 -5.84 17.85 -6.51
N GLU A 88 -5.58 17.68 -5.23
CA GLU A 88 -6.36 18.30 -4.16
C GLU A 88 -5.47 18.79 -3.03
N ALA A 89 -5.75 19.99 -2.55
CA ALA A 89 -5.07 20.55 -1.40
C ALA A 89 -5.54 19.85 -0.13
N VAL A 90 -4.62 19.55 0.76
CA VAL A 90 -4.88 18.90 2.05
C VAL A 90 -4.26 19.71 3.18
N ASP A 91 -4.98 19.82 4.28
CA ASP A 91 -4.46 20.47 5.48
C ASP A 91 -3.51 19.54 6.24
N ASP A 92 -3.88 18.26 6.33
CA ASP A 92 -3.06 17.20 6.92
C ASP A 92 -3.05 15.96 6.00
N PRO A 93 -1.88 15.60 5.46
CA PRO A 93 -1.75 14.40 4.63
C PRO A 93 -2.07 13.09 5.36
N LEU A 94 -1.91 13.05 6.69
CA LEU A 94 -2.22 11.85 7.47
C LEU A 94 -3.73 11.62 7.57
N ASP A 95 -4.52 12.71 7.65
CA ASP A 95 -5.98 12.61 7.60
C ASP A 95 -6.47 12.09 6.25
N PHE A 96 -5.81 12.49 5.16
CA PHE A 96 -6.09 11.92 3.84
C PHE A 96 -5.85 10.42 3.82
N VAL A 97 -4.70 9.95 4.31
CA VAL A 97 -4.39 8.51 4.38
C VAL A 97 -5.40 7.77 5.26
N ALA A 98 -5.78 8.34 6.40
CA ALA A 98 -6.80 7.76 7.28
C ALA A 98 -8.14 7.63 6.56
N SER A 99 -8.57 8.68 5.84
CA SER A 99 -9.82 8.65 5.08
C SER A 99 -9.80 7.58 3.97
N LEU A 100 -8.67 7.42 3.29
CA LEU A 100 -8.49 6.33 2.33
C LEU A 100 -8.65 4.96 2.99
N GLN A 101 -8.04 4.75 4.16
CA GLN A 101 -8.14 3.48 4.89
C GLN A 101 -9.59 3.13 5.24
N GLU A 102 -10.40 4.10 5.63
CA GLU A 102 -11.82 3.90 5.92
C GLU A 102 -12.62 3.44 4.69
N THR A 103 -12.18 3.82 3.48
CA THR A 103 -12.81 3.36 2.24
C THR A 103 -12.51 1.89 1.92
N PHE A 104 -11.47 1.32 2.53
CA PHE A 104 -11.06 -0.07 2.33
C PHE A 104 -11.87 -1.03 3.21
N ASN A 105 -13.16 -1.12 2.97
CA ASN A 105 -14.02 -2.12 3.62
C ASN A 105 -13.73 -3.52 3.06
N ALA A 106 -12.61 -4.12 3.49
CA ALA A 106 -12.14 -5.42 3.03
C ALA A 106 -12.59 -6.56 3.95
N ALA A 107 -13.04 -7.66 3.37
CA ALA A 107 -13.39 -8.86 4.11
C ALA A 107 -12.11 -9.52 4.67
N ARG A 108 -12.14 -9.88 5.94
CA ARG A 108 -11.10 -10.69 6.57
C ARG A 108 -11.37 -12.18 6.32
N ILE A 109 -10.34 -12.90 5.94
CA ILE A 109 -10.38 -14.34 5.68
C ILE A 109 -9.33 -15.00 6.56
N ASP A 110 -9.75 -15.88 7.47
CA ASP A 110 -8.90 -16.46 8.52
C ASP A 110 -7.74 -17.30 7.97
N GLU A 111 -7.88 -17.88 6.78
CA GLU A 111 -6.83 -18.68 6.16
C GLU A 111 -5.74 -17.84 5.47
N LEU A 112 -5.93 -16.54 5.37
CA LEU A 112 -4.97 -15.62 4.75
C LEU A 112 -4.12 -14.91 5.80
N PRO A 113 -2.91 -14.45 5.43
CA PRO A 113 -2.14 -13.53 6.26
C PRO A 113 -2.95 -12.28 6.63
N VAL A 114 -2.54 -11.60 7.71
CA VAL A 114 -3.21 -10.36 8.16
C VAL A 114 -3.22 -9.29 7.07
N PHE A 115 -2.14 -9.16 6.32
CA PHE A 115 -2.06 -8.25 5.19
C PHE A 115 -2.39 -8.99 3.89
N THR A 116 -3.46 -8.60 3.24
CA THR A 116 -3.94 -9.17 1.97
C THR A 116 -4.11 -8.11 0.88
N GLY A 117 -3.54 -6.92 1.09
CA GLY A 117 -3.65 -5.75 0.23
C GLY A 117 -4.03 -4.51 1.03
N GLY A 118 -3.95 -3.36 0.41
CA GLY A 118 -4.22 -2.09 1.04
C GLY A 118 -3.35 -0.98 0.47
N LEU A 119 -3.00 -0.01 1.28
CA LEU A 119 -2.05 1.04 0.93
C LEU A 119 -0.64 0.57 1.30
N VAL A 120 0.29 0.72 0.37
CA VAL A 120 1.71 0.49 0.59
C VAL A 120 2.47 1.68 0.03
N GLY A 121 3.41 2.21 0.80
CA GLY A 121 4.17 3.37 0.42
C GLY A 121 5.17 3.76 1.50
N TYR A 122 5.68 4.96 1.41
CA TYR A 122 6.60 5.52 2.40
C TYR A 122 6.23 6.97 2.69
N PHE A 123 6.66 7.44 3.84
CA PHE A 123 6.67 8.86 4.18
C PHE A 123 8.10 9.34 4.16
N GLY A 124 8.34 10.46 3.49
CA GLY A 124 9.63 11.15 3.51
C GLY A 124 9.98 11.61 4.94
N TYR A 125 11.26 11.77 5.23
CA TYR A 125 11.73 12.16 6.56
C TYR A 125 11.14 13.50 7.04
N GLU A 126 10.95 14.44 6.12
CA GLU A 126 10.42 15.77 6.43
C GLU A 126 8.97 15.73 6.93
N ARG A 127 8.26 14.60 6.73
CA ARG A 127 6.87 14.44 7.19
C ARG A 127 6.71 14.35 8.70
N VAL A 128 7.79 14.18 9.44
CA VAL A 128 7.79 14.26 10.90
C VAL A 128 7.22 15.60 11.42
N GLN A 129 7.32 16.68 10.64
CA GLN A 129 6.76 18.00 10.95
C GLN A 129 5.22 18.00 11.04
N HIS A 130 4.51 17.05 10.40
CA HIS A 130 3.06 16.90 10.55
C HIS A 130 2.68 16.25 11.88
N CYS A 131 3.55 15.39 12.42
CA CYS A 131 3.35 14.75 13.72
C CYS A 131 3.85 15.62 14.87
N GLU A 132 4.93 16.38 14.67
CA GLU A 132 5.61 17.18 15.69
C GLU A 132 5.69 18.65 15.25
N SER A 133 4.77 19.46 15.74
CA SER A 133 4.63 20.88 15.36
C SER A 133 5.87 21.73 15.65
N ARG A 134 6.74 21.30 16.62
CA ARG A 134 8.00 21.98 16.92
C ARG A 134 9.02 21.91 15.80
N LEU A 135 8.85 20.96 14.88
CA LEU A 135 9.77 20.73 13.76
C LEU A 135 9.32 21.43 12.48
N ARG A 136 8.18 22.13 12.53
CA ARG A 136 7.73 22.97 11.42
C ARG A 136 8.70 24.12 11.25
N ASP A 137 9.42 24.11 10.14
CA ASP A 137 10.31 25.19 9.72
C ASP A 137 9.88 25.66 8.33
N ASP A 138 8.98 26.62 8.29
CA ASP A 138 8.42 27.19 7.06
C ASP A 138 9.47 27.90 6.20
N ALA A 139 10.70 28.03 6.69
CA ALA A 139 11.79 28.73 6.01
C ALA A 139 12.75 27.78 5.25
N LYS A 140 12.59 26.45 5.37
CA LYS A 140 13.44 25.51 4.62
C LYS A 140 12.95 25.38 3.19
N PRO A 141 13.74 25.79 2.18
CA PRO A 141 13.42 25.49 0.80
C PRO A 141 13.50 23.96 0.61
N GLU A 142 12.57 23.43 -0.14
CA GLU A 142 12.61 22.05 -0.63
C GLU A 142 13.89 21.84 -1.43
N GLN A 143 14.86 21.15 -0.86
CA GLN A 143 16.23 21.13 -1.42
C GLN A 143 16.43 20.02 -2.45
N LEU A 144 15.56 19.03 -2.53
CA LEU A 144 15.81 17.81 -3.31
C LEU A 144 14.77 17.48 -4.36
N GLY A 145 13.60 18.16 -4.40
CA GLY A 145 12.55 17.88 -5.38
C GLY A 145 12.03 16.44 -5.35
N ASN A 146 12.23 15.75 -4.22
CA ASN A 146 11.69 14.42 -4.01
C ASN A 146 10.25 14.56 -3.52
N PRO A 147 9.33 13.67 -3.96
CA PRO A 147 8.01 13.61 -3.37
C PRO A 147 8.11 13.26 -1.89
N ASP A 148 7.28 13.86 -1.13
CA ASP A 148 7.21 13.73 0.32
C ASP A 148 6.46 12.47 0.79
#